data_da28f7a4975c5ce03cf52ff9d0ec1d0d
#
_entry.id   da28f7a4975c5ce03cf52ff9d0ec1d0d
#
_cell.length_a   1.000
_cell.length_b   1.000
_cell.length_c   1.000
_cell.angle_alpha   90.00
_cell.angle_beta   90.00
_cell.angle_gamma   90.00
#
_symmetry.space_group_name_H-M   'P 1'
#
loop_
_entity.id
_entity.type
_entity.pdbx_description
1 polymer ?
#
loop_
_entity_poly.entity_id
_entity_poly.type
_entity_poly.pdbx_seq_one_letter_code
_entity_poly.pdbx_strand_id
1 'polypeptide(L)'
;MKTLKLRIKDKHGKALNQLAIDVNLVWNYVNDLCFKHLQRTGKFMSAFDVAKYTAGSSKAGLNLHSQTIQAVTEELITRRKQFKKAKLRWRVSNPKSAKKSLGWIPFKASAIKVEQGQIKYGKQWFGLWDSYNLSRYTIKTGSFVQDSRGRWYACLVVDTPKPIQATGKTSIGIDLGLKDLATCSNGVKIANPKYYKKYQQQLAIAQRANKKRQVKAIHARIKNSRQDHLHKVSSALVKHHAAIFVGNLSAKKLVKTKMAKSVLDTGFAALKTMLRYKCENAGGMV
;
A
#
# COMPACT_ATOMS: atom_id res chain seq x y z
N MET A 1 13.93 2.39 -7.28
CA MET A 1 13.30 1.40 -6.37
C MET A 1 11.86 1.11 -6.80
N LYS A 2 11.40 -0.14 -6.64
CA LYS A 2 10.05 -0.59 -7.01
C LYS A 2 9.44 -1.37 -5.84
N THR A 3 8.11 -1.26 -5.65
CA THR A 3 7.41 -2.11 -4.68
C THR A 3 6.71 -3.25 -5.39
N LEU A 4 7.07 -4.48 -5.03
CA LEU A 4 6.41 -5.69 -5.49
C LEU A 4 5.36 -6.10 -4.44
N LYS A 5 4.16 -6.48 -4.90
CA LYS A 5 3.09 -6.97 -4.04
C LYS A 5 2.70 -8.38 -4.44
N LEU A 6 2.99 -9.35 -3.59
CA LEU A 6 2.72 -10.77 -3.81
C LEU A 6 1.70 -11.29 -2.80
N ARG A 7 0.82 -12.16 -3.25
CA ARG A 7 -0.13 -12.85 -2.38
C ARG A 7 0.59 -13.93 -1.56
N ILE A 8 0.36 -13.96 -0.25
CA ILE A 8 0.78 -15.05 0.63
C ILE A 8 -0.29 -16.13 0.62
N LYS A 9 0.11 -17.41 0.64
CA LYS A 9 -0.81 -18.56 0.66
C LYS A 9 -1.66 -18.54 1.94
N ASP A 10 -2.95 -18.80 1.83
CA ASP A 10 -3.96 -18.59 2.88
C ASP A 10 -3.70 -19.43 4.15
N LYS A 11 -3.03 -20.59 4.03
CA LYS A 11 -2.62 -21.46 5.15
C LYS A 11 -1.79 -20.73 6.22
N HIS A 12 -1.11 -19.66 5.86
CA HIS A 12 -0.27 -18.86 6.77
C HIS A 12 -1.04 -17.75 7.51
N GLY A 13 -2.34 -17.59 7.24
CA GLY A 13 -3.15 -16.49 7.77
C GLY A 13 -3.21 -16.46 9.30
N LYS A 14 -3.28 -17.61 9.97
CA LYS A 14 -3.31 -17.71 11.45
C LYS A 14 -2.02 -17.16 12.07
N ALA A 15 -0.87 -17.59 11.56
CA ALA A 15 0.44 -17.15 12.05
C ALA A 15 0.65 -15.64 11.84
N LEU A 16 0.32 -15.13 10.64
CA LEU A 16 0.43 -13.70 10.34
C LEU A 16 -0.53 -12.86 11.18
N ASN A 17 -1.73 -13.36 11.48
CA ASN A 17 -2.66 -12.66 12.37
C ASN A 17 -2.08 -12.55 13.80
N GLN A 18 -1.40 -13.58 14.30
CA GLN A 18 -0.75 -13.53 15.62
C GLN A 18 0.39 -12.50 15.62
N LEU A 19 1.28 -12.54 14.64
CA LEU A 19 2.34 -11.54 14.50
C LEU A 19 1.78 -10.10 14.42
N ALA A 20 0.63 -9.91 13.76
CA ALA A 20 -0.02 -8.59 13.68
C ALA A 20 -0.60 -8.13 15.03
N ILE A 21 -1.04 -9.06 15.88
CA ILE A 21 -1.45 -8.75 17.26
C ILE A 21 -0.25 -8.24 18.05
N ASP A 22 0.89 -8.92 17.94
CA ASP A 22 2.14 -8.54 18.62
C ASP A 22 2.64 -7.17 18.13
N VAL A 23 2.56 -6.89 16.82
CA VAL A 23 2.84 -5.55 16.26
C VAL A 23 1.88 -4.48 16.82
N ASN A 24 0.60 -4.80 16.97
CA ASN A 24 -0.35 -3.85 17.55
C ASN A 24 -0.03 -3.58 19.03
N LEU A 25 0.44 -4.58 19.78
CA LEU A 25 0.90 -4.41 21.16
C LEU A 25 2.07 -3.43 21.23
N VAL A 26 3.11 -3.65 20.42
CA VAL A 26 4.27 -2.74 20.34
C VAL A 26 3.84 -1.33 19.95
N TRP A 27 3.00 -1.19 18.92
CA TRP A 27 2.50 0.12 18.49
C TRP A 27 1.80 0.86 19.62
N ASN A 28 0.89 0.18 20.32
CA ASN A 28 0.10 0.79 21.39
C ASN A 28 0.98 1.16 22.58
N TYR A 29 1.88 0.27 23.00
CA TYR A 29 2.84 0.53 24.06
C TYR A 29 3.70 1.77 23.75
N VAL A 30 4.33 1.82 22.59
CA VAL A 30 5.18 2.94 22.18
C VAL A 30 4.38 4.24 22.04
N ASN A 31 3.14 4.16 21.54
CA ASN A 31 2.25 5.32 21.43
C ASN A 31 1.90 5.92 22.79
N ASP A 32 1.63 5.08 23.78
CA ASP A 32 1.33 5.51 25.15
C ASP A 32 2.57 6.07 25.85
N LEU A 33 3.69 5.35 25.77
CA LEU A 33 4.99 5.78 26.29
C LEU A 33 5.35 7.19 25.79
N CYS A 34 5.29 7.39 24.48
CA CYS A 34 5.60 8.67 23.86
C CYS A 34 4.61 9.77 24.26
N PHE A 35 3.32 9.43 24.47
CA PHE A 35 2.33 10.39 24.91
C PHE A 35 2.59 10.84 26.36
N LYS A 36 2.80 9.89 27.26
CA LYS A 36 3.13 10.18 28.67
C LYS A 36 4.42 10.97 28.82
N HIS A 37 5.45 10.65 28.02
CA HIS A 37 6.69 11.42 28.01
C HIS A 37 6.45 12.87 27.57
N LEU A 38 5.67 13.09 26.49
CA LEU A 38 5.34 14.44 26.02
C LEU A 38 4.57 15.24 27.07
N GLN A 39 3.59 14.61 27.77
CA GLN A 39 2.85 15.27 28.84
C GLN A 39 3.76 15.71 29.99
N ARG A 40 4.75 14.88 30.34
CA ARG A 40 5.65 15.13 31.47
C ARG A 40 6.76 16.12 31.15
N THR A 41 7.28 16.11 29.93
CA THR A 41 8.50 16.86 29.56
C THR A 41 8.28 17.96 28.53
N GLY A 42 7.11 18.03 27.88
CA GLY A 42 6.84 18.90 26.75
C GLY A 42 7.60 18.55 25.46
N LYS A 43 8.44 17.48 25.46
CA LYS A 43 9.31 17.13 24.36
C LYS A 43 8.88 15.83 23.66
N PHE A 44 9.05 15.78 22.34
CA PHE A 44 8.82 14.56 21.56
C PHE A 44 10.03 13.63 21.64
N MET A 45 9.79 12.35 21.96
CA MET A 45 10.83 11.31 21.86
C MET A 45 11.24 11.05 20.43
N SER A 46 12.52 10.78 20.23
CA SER A 46 13.06 10.21 18.98
C SER A 46 12.90 8.67 18.96
N ALA A 47 13.13 8.05 17.79
CA ALA A 47 13.14 6.60 17.68
C ALA A 47 14.27 5.97 18.53
N PHE A 48 15.39 6.66 18.67
CA PHE A 48 16.52 6.23 19.51
C PHE A 48 16.14 6.21 21.00
N ASP A 49 15.46 7.24 21.48
CA ASP A 49 15.00 7.29 22.87
C ASP A 49 14.04 6.14 23.21
N VAL A 50 13.13 5.82 22.28
CA VAL A 50 12.17 4.72 22.44
C VAL A 50 12.86 3.35 22.37
N ALA A 51 13.93 3.21 21.62
CA ALA A 51 14.64 1.95 21.47
C ALA A 51 15.10 1.37 22.83
N LYS A 52 15.47 2.22 23.80
CA LYS A 52 15.84 1.81 25.17
C LYS A 52 14.73 1.06 25.89
N TYR A 53 13.47 1.42 25.65
CA TYR A 53 12.29 0.81 26.28
C TYR A 53 11.77 -0.44 25.54
N THR A 54 12.21 -0.66 24.31
CA THR A 54 11.80 -1.82 23.50
C THR A 54 12.96 -2.82 23.31
N ALA A 55 14.15 -2.50 23.79
CA ALA A 55 15.31 -3.39 23.78
C ALA A 55 15.00 -4.69 24.53
N GLY A 56 15.45 -5.82 24.00
CA GLY A 56 15.26 -7.13 24.64
C GLY A 56 13.87 -7.73 24.53
N SER A 57 12.83 -7.02 24.06
CA SER A 57 11.44 -7.51 24.00
C SER A 57 11.28 -8.84 23.25
N SER A 58 12.05 -9.07 22.16
CA SER A 58 12.05 -10.36 21.44
C SER A 58 12.58 -11.52 22.30
N LYS A 59 13.56 -11.26 23.15
CA LYS A 59 14.11 -12.25 24.09
C LYS A 59 13.17 -12.47 25.27
N ALA A 60 12.41 -11.46 25.65
CA ALA A 60 11.41 -11.50 26.75
C ALA A 60 10.09 -12.17 26.34
N GLY A 61 10.04 -12.85 25.17
CA GLY A 61 8.90 -13.66 24.75
C GLY A 61 7.98 -13.02 23.70
N LEU A 62 8.26 -11.81 23.24
CA LEU A 62 7.51 -11.21 22.12
C LEU A 62 7.90 -11.90 20.81
N ASN A 63 6.92 -12.50 20.12
CA ASN A 63 7.18 -13.28 18.92
C ASN A 63 7.39 -12.42 17.66
N LEU A 64 8.26 -11.39 17.78
CA LEU A 64 8.64 -10.50 16.69
C LEU A 64 10.17 -10.43 16.56
N HIS A 65 10.64 -10.31 15.33
CA HIS A 65 12.05 -10.01 15.08
C HIS A 65 12.38 -8.60 15.59
N SER A 66 13.56 -8.41 16.22
CA SER A 66 13.98 -7.12 16.79
C SER A 66 13.88 -5.95 15.80
N GLN A 67 14.25 -6.19 14.54
CA GLN A 67 14.13 -5.18 13.48
C GLN A 67 12.68 -4.83 13.10
N THR A 68 11.72 -5.73 13.32
CA THR A 68 10.31 -5.40 13.19
C THR A 68 9.87 -4.45 14.29
N ILE A 69 10.31 -4.67 15.53
CA ILE A 69 10.01 -3.77 16.66
C ILE A 69 10.58 -2.39 16.36
N GLN A 70 11.84 -2.31 15.88
CA GLN A 70 12.44 -1.05 15.45
C GLN A 70 11.64 -0.36 14.33
N ALA A 71 11.26 -1.11 13.29
CA ALA A 71 10.50 -0.56 12.18
C ALA A 71 9.12 -0.03 12.60
N VAL A 72 8.43 -0.70 13.53
CA VAL A 72 7.16 -0.23 14.11
C VAL A 72 7.38 1.07 14.87
N THR A 73 8.44 1.17 15.66
CA THR A 73 8.79 2.35 16.44
C THR A 73 9.13 3.53 15.54
N GLU A 74 10.01 3.32 14.56
CA GLU A 74 10.42 4.33 13.56
C GLU A 74 9.20 4.89 12.80
N GLU A 75 8.30 4.02 12.37
CA GLU A 75 7.08 4.42 11.66
C GLU A 75 6.15 5.24 12.57
N LEU A 76 5.96 4.85 13.82
CA LEU A 76 5.14 5.58 14.78
C LEU A 76 5.69 6.99 15.00
N ILE A 77 6.99 7.11 15.26
CA ILE A 77 7.65 8.40 15.48
C ILE A 77 7.56 9.28 14.25
N THR A 78 7.82 8.71 13.05
CA THR A 78 7.70 9.42 11.78
C THR A 78 6.29 9.97 11.58
N ARG A 79 5.26 9.16 11.84
CA ARG A 79 3.85 9.59 11.71
C ARG A 79 3.48 10.66 12.72
N ARG A 80 3.95 10.55 13.96
CA ARG A 80 3.72 11.60 14.96
C ARG A 80 4.27 12.95 14.50
N LYS A 81 5.51 12.98 13.98
CA LYS A 81 6.14 14.18 13.43
C LYS A 81 5.36 14.71 12.22
N GLN A 82 5.06 13.84 11.26
CA GLN A 82 4.36 14.18 10.02
C GLN A 82 2.99 14.81 10.26
N PHE A 83 2.22 14.26 11.19
CA PHE A 83 0.86 14.72 11.51
C PHE A 83 0.79 15.68 12.69
N LYS A 84 1.94 16.02 13.30
CA LYS A 84 2.02 16.87 14.50
C LYS A 84 1.05 16.41 15.62
N LYS A 85 0.96 15.08 15.86
CA LYS A 85 0.03 14.48 16.80
C LYS A 85 0.73 14.08 18.10
N ALA A 86 0.19 14.53 19.23
CA ALA A 86 0.64 14.09 20.55
C ALA A 86 0.41 12.58 20.76
N LYS A 87 -0.73 12.05 20.28
CA LYS A 87 -1.09 10.64 20.36
C LYS A 87 -1.70 10.19 19.02
N LEU A 88 -1.26 9.04 18.50
CA LEU A 88 -1.83 8.44 17.32
C LEU A 88 -3.00 7.51 17.70
N ARG A 89 -3.78 7.10 16.70
CA ARG A 89 -4.87 6.16 16.89
C ARG A 89 -4.33 4.80 17.37
N TRP A 90 -4.98 4.22 18.38
CA TRP A 90 -4.71 2.88 18.85
C TRP A 90 -5.01 1.84 17.79
N ARG A 91 -4.17 0.80 17.74
CA ARG A 91 -4.43 -0.36 16.89
C ARG A 91 -5.26 -1.39 17.67
N VAL A 92 -6.34 -1.85 17.05
CA VAL A 92 -7.32 -2.75 17.68
C VAL A 92 -7.16 -4.14 17.11
N SER A 93 -6.87 -5.11 17.98
CA SER A 93 -6.69 -6.52 17.61
C SER A 93 -7.97 -7.35 17.68
N ASN A 94 -8.98 -6.93 18.47
CA ASN A 94 -10.22 -7.68 18.62
C ASN A 94 -10.92 -7.92 17.27
N PRO A 95 -11.07 -9.19 16.83
CA PRO A 95 -11.67 -9.54 15.55
C PRO A 95 -13.15 -9.17 15.41
N LYS A 96 -13.86 -9.06 16.53
CA LYS A 96 -15.29 -8.66 16.58
C LYS A 96 -15.48 -7.14 16.50
N SER A 97 -14.45 -6.35 16.75
CA SER A 97 -14.53 -4.89 16.75
C SER A 97 -14.71 -4.34 15.33
N ALA A 98 -15.68 -3.43 15.16
CA ALA A 98 -15.84 -2.65 13.93
C ALA A 98 -14.61 -1.76 13.63
N LYS A 99 -13.83 -1.42 14.66
CA LYS A 99 -12.60 -0.61 14.60
C LYS A 99 -11.34 -1.45 14.44
N LYS A 100 -11.46 -2.78 14.20
CA LYS A 100 -10.31 -3.68 14.04
C LYS A 100 -9.32 -3.10 13.02
N SER A 101 -8.05 -3.06 13.43
CA SER A 101 -6.95 -2.67 12.55
C SER A 101 -6.61 -3.80 11.57
N LEU A 102 -6.36 -3.47 10.32
CA LEU A 102 -5.82 -4.43 9.36
C LEU A 102 -4.41 -4.83 9.79
N GLY A 103 -4.07 -6.11 9.57
CA GLY A 103 -2.75 -6.63 9.86
C GLY A 103 -1.67 -5.92 9.06
N TRP A 104 -0.57 -5.58 9.75
CA TRP A 104 0.61 -4.94 9.19
C TRP A 104 1.82 -5.34 10.02
N ILE A 105 2.84 -5.89 9.36
CA ILE A 105 4.06 -6.39 9.98
C ILE A 105 5.21 -5.85 9.16
N PRO A 106 5.83 -4.72 9.52
CA PRO A 106 6.98 -4.17 8.81
C PRO A 106 8.25 -4.95 9.14
N PHE A 107 9.18 -4.97 8.20
CA PHE A 107 10.49 -5.59 8.40
C PHE A 107 11.57 -4.92 7.54
N LYS A 108 12.81 -4.96 8.02
CA LYS A 108 14.01 -4.61 7.26
C LYS A 108 14.52 -5.85 6.51
N ALA A 109 15.35 -5.68 5.50
CA ALA A 109 15.84 -6.78 4.65
C ALA A 109 16.46 -7.94 5.46
N SER A 110 17.25 -7.61 6.47
CA SER A 110 17.94 -8.60 7.34
C SER A 110 17.01 -9.42 8.25
N ALA A 111 15.72 -9.04 8.37
CA ALA A 111 14.73 -9.83 9.12
C ALA A 111 14.13 -10.97 8.31
N ILE A 112 14.41 -11.04 7.01
CA ILE A 112 13.82 -12.03 6.10
C ILE A 112 14.89 -12.72 5.25
N LYS A 113 14.57 -13.95 4.81
CA LYS A 113 15.31 -14.66 3.75
C LYS A 113 14.30 -15.10 2.69
N VAL A 114 14.66 -14.94 1.42
CA VAL A 114 13.83 -15.42 0.29
C VAL A 114 14.47 -16.64 -0.32
N GLU A 115 13.71 -17.70 -0.48
CA GLU A 115 14.16 -18.94 -1.04
C GLU A 115 12.99 -19.70 -1.65
N GLN A 116 13.17 -20.23 -2.87
CA GLN A 116 12.18 -21.07 -3.57
C GLN A 116 10.72 -20.56 -3.52
N GLY A 117 10.51 -19.28 -3.77
CA GLY A 117 9.15 -18.68 -3.75
C GLY A 117 8.53 -18.57 -2.36
N GLN A 118 9.36 -18.63 -1.32
CA GLN A 118 8.95 -18.47 0.07
C GLN A 118 9.75 -17.35 0.75
N ILE A 119 9.18 -16.75 1.78
CA ILE A 119 9.87 -15.81 2.67
C ILE A 119 9.96 -16.43 4.05
N LYS A 120 11.18 -16.57 4.55
CA LYS A 120 11.46 -16.89 5.96
C LYS A 120 11.41 -15.61 6.77
N TYR A 121 10.66 -15.62 7.86
CA TYR A 121 10.63 -14.56 8.86
C TYR A 121 10.68 -15.21 10.25
N GLY A 122 11.73 -14.92 11.02
CA GLY A 122 12.01 -15.64 12.25
C GLY A 122 12.20 -17.16 11.99
N LYS A 123 11.42 -17.97 12.68
CA LYS A 123 11.45 -19.44 12.51
C LYS A 123 10.44 -19.96 11.46
N GLN A 124 9.64 -19.11 10.84
CA GLN A 124 8.53 -19.49 9.98
C GLN A 124 8.80 -19.21 8.51
N TRP A 125 8.31 -20.10 7.63
CA TRP A 125 8.33 -19.93 6.18
C TRP A 125 6.94 -19.60 5.66
N PHE A 126 6.83 -18.55 4.88
CA PHE A 126 5.60 -18.08 4.27
C PHE A 126 5.65 -18.28 2.75
N GLY A 127 4.89 -19.25 2.24
CA GLY A 127 4.77 -19.50 0.81
C GLY A 127 4.03 -18.37 0.10
N LEU A 128 4.55 -17.98 -1.05
CA LEU A 128 4.01 -16.91 -1.89
C LEU A 128 3.46 -17.48 -3.20
N TRP A 129 2.60 -16.69 -3.84
CA TRP A 129 2.34 -16.76 -5.27
C TRP A 129 3.36 -15.84 -5.95
N ASP A 130 4.55 -16.39 -6.23
CA ASP A 130 5.67 -15.61 -6.77
C ASP A 130 5.53 -15.42 -8.28
N SER A 131 4.79 -14.37 -8.67
CA SER A 131 4.59 -13.98 -10.07
C SER A 131 5.73 -13.08 -10.60
N TYR A 132 6.70 -12.71 -9.76
CA TYR A 132 7.79 -11.81 -10.15
C TYR A 132 9.15 -12.48 -10.22
N ASN A 133 9.27 -13.72 -9.77
CA ASN A 133 10.54 -14.41 -9.57
C ASN A 133 11.47 -13.58 -8.63
N LEU A 134 11.15 -13.60 -7.33
CA LEU A 134 11.80 -12.77 -6.31
C LEU A 134 13.32 -12.97 -6.21
N SER A 135 13.83 -14.12 -6.62
CA SER A 135 15.27 -14.41 -6.63
C SER A 135 16.08 -13.43 -7.47
N ARG A 136 15.44 -12.74 -8.43
CA ARG A 136 16.08 -11.73 -9.30
C ARG A 136 16.26 -10.36 -8.66
N TYR A 137 15.73 -10.15 -7.45
CA TYR A 137 15.67 -8.82 -6.85
C TYR A 137 16.39 -8.78 -5.51
N THR A 138 17.12 -7.70 -5.28
CA THR A 138 17.63 -7.34 -3.95
C THR A 138 16.56 -6.62 -3.16
N ILE A 139 16.11 -7.22 -2.07
CA ILE A 139 15.10 -6.64 -1.18
C ILE A 139 15.78 -5.69 -0.22
N LYS A 140 15.25 -4.48 -0.06
CA LYS A 140 15.73 -3.45 0.89
C LYS A 140 14.90 -3.42 2.16
N THR A 141 13.59 -3.44 2.00
CA THR A 141 12.62 -3.41 3.12
C THR A 141 11.28 -3.94 2.64
N GLY A 142 10.36 -4.16 3.58
CA GLY A 142 9.02 -4.58 3.21
C GLY A 142 8.07 -4.65 4.39
N SER A 143 6.89 -5.18 4.11
CA SER A 143 5.90 -5.49 5.13
C SER A 143 4.96 -6.60 4.67
N PHE A 144 4.47 -7.40 5.62
CA PHE A 144 3.27 -8.20 5.38
C PHE A 144 2.05 -7.34 5.71
N VAL A 145 1.09 -7.29 4.79
CA VAL A 145 -0.11 -6.46 4.92
C VAL A 145 -1.37 -7.28 4.67
N GLN A 146 -2.40 -7.01 5.47
CA GLN A 146 -3.70 -7.65 5.33
C GLN A 146 -4.69 -6.73 4.58
N ASP A 147 -5.42 -7.29 3.64
CA ASP A 147 -6.53 -6.56 3.00
C ASP A 147 -7.83 -6.66 3.85
N SER A 148 -8.86 -5.90 3.44
CA SER A 148 -10.17 -5.87 4.12
C SER A 148 -10.93 -7.21 4.07
N ARG A 149 -10.49 -8.16 3.24
CA ARG A 149 -11.03 -9.52 3.12
C ARG A 149 -10.28 -10.53 3.99
N GLY A 150 -9.25 -10.09 4.73
CA GLY A 150 -8.40 -10.94 5.56
C GLY A 150 -7.25 -11.63 4.82
N ARG A 151 -7.01 -11.30 3.56
CA ARG A 151 -5.94 -11.87 2.73
C ARG A 151 -4.62 -11.17 3.00
N TRP A 152 -3.54 -11.93 3.05
CA TRP A 152 -2.21 -11.42 3.31
C TRP A 152 -1.37 -11.26 2.05
N TYR A 153 -0.55 -10.24 2.03
CA TYR A 153 0.36 -9.91 0.94
C TYR A 153 1.73 -9.53 1.50
N ALA A 154 2.79 -9.93 0.81
CA ALA A 154 4.12 -9.38 1.00
C ALA A 154 4.28 -8.17 0.06
N CYS A 155 4.53 -7.00 0.63
CA CYS A 155 4.89 -5.79 -0.09
C CYS A 155 6.38 -5.57 0.10
N LEU A 156 7.17 -5.74 -0.95
CA LEU A 156 8.63 -5.75 -0.92
C LEU A 156 9.17 -4.59 -1.74
N VAL A 157 9.99 -3.76 -1.13
CA VAL A 157 10.73 -2.71 -1.83
C VAL A 157 12.03 -3.32 -2.33
N VAL A 158 12.21 -3.27 -3.64
CA VAL A 158 13.36 -3.84 -4.34
C VAL A 158 14.10 -2.79 -5.16
N ASP A 159 15.40 -2.98 -5.30
CA ASP A 159 16.17 -2.20 -6.26
C ASP A 159 15.89 -2.68 -7.68
N THR A 160 15.78 -1.72 -8.57
CA THR A 160 15.73 -1.95 -10.00
C THR A 160 16.70 -0.98 -10.67
N PRO A 161 17.59 -1.46 -11.54
CA PRO A 161 18.41 -0.56 -12.34
C PRO A 161 17.49 0.34 -13.18
N LYS A 162 17.84 1.60 -13.29
CA LYS A 162 17.16 2.52 -14.21
C LYS A 162 17.83 2.41 -15.57
N PRO A 163 17.05 2.34 -16.67
CA PRO A 163 17.63 2.43 -18.00
C PRO A 163 18.25 3.82 -18.22
N ILE A 164 19.34 3.86 -18.98
CA ILE A 164 20.06 5.10 -19.29
C ILE A 164 19.23 5.96 -20.25
N GLN A 165 18.48 5.31 -21.14
CA GLN A 165 17.62 5.97 -22.13
C GLN A 165 16.17 5.53 -21.96
N ALA A 166 15.26 6.42 -22.32
CA ALA A 166 13.83 6.12 -22.29
C ALA A 166 13.50 5.02 -23.31
N THR A 167 12.61 4.09 -22.91
CA THR A 167 12.12 3.03 -23.81
C THR A 167 11.18 3.58 -24.87
N GLY A 168 10.43 4.63 -24.59
CA GLY A 168 9.60 5.34 -25.56
C GLY A 168 10.41 6.34 -26.40
N LYS A 169 9.93 6.65 -27.61
CA LYS A 169 10.64 7.53 -28.56
C LYS A 169 9.95 8.87 -28.80
N THR A 170 8.68 9.00 -28.45
CA THR A 170 7.86 10.18 -28.76
C THR A 170 7.40 10.90 -27.50
N SER A 171 6.74 12.04 -27.65
CA SER A 171 6.04 12.74 -26.58
C SER A 171 4.54 12.71 -26.80
N ILE A 172 3.75 12.83 -25.73
CA ILE A 172 2.29 12.88 -25.80
C ILE A 172 1.71 13.78 -24.70
N GLY A 173 0.72 14.60 -25.06
CA GLY A 173 -0.13 15.32 -24.12
C GLY A 173 -1.39 14.49 -23.80
N ILE A 174 -1.83 14.51 -22.52
CA ILE A 174 -3.02 13.79 -22.07
C ILE A 174 -3.90 14.74 -21.26
N ASP A 175 -5.13 14.90 -21.70
CA ASP A 175 -6.19 15.53 -20.90
C ASP A 175 -7.07 14.47 -20.25
N LEU A 176 -7.29 14.58 -18.92
CA LEU A 176 -8.03 13.60 -18.11
C LEU A 176 -9.50 14.01 -17.99
N GLY A 177 -10.41 13.09 -18.31
CA GLY A 177 -11.84 13.35 -18.32
C GLY A 177 -12.69 12.28 -17.64
N LEU A 178 -13.94 12.62 -17.35
CA LEU A 178 -14.94 11.69 -16.77
C LEU A 178 -15.71 10.89 -17.83
N LYS A 179 -15.86 11.45 -19.04
CA LYS A 179 -16.48 10.76 -20.19
C LYS A 179 -15.52 9.70 -20.70
N ASP A 180 -14.38 10.13 -21.16
CA ASP A 180 -13.20 9.32 -21.47
C ASP A 180 -12.20 9.46 -20.34
N LEU A 181 -11.45 8.40 -20.04
CA LEU A 181 -10.40 8.43 -19.01
C LEU A 181 -9.30 9.44 -19.37
N ALA A 182 -8.94 9.47 -20.65
CA ALA A 182 -7.97 10.41 -21.19
C ALA A 182 -8.23 10.66 -22.68
N THR A 183 -7.99 11.91 -23.12
CA THR A 183 -7.90 12.30 -24.52
C THR A 183 -6.46 12.67 -24.80
N CYS A 184 -5.85 12.01 -25.76
CA CYS A 184 -4.46 12.22 -26.12
C CYS A 184 -4.30 13.26 -27.21
N SER A 185 -3.15 13.96 -27.26
CA SER A 185 -2.85 14.99 -28.27
C SER A 185 -2.81 14.48 -29.71
N ASN A 186 -2.65 13.16 -29.89
CA ASN A 186 -2.72 12.50 -31.19
C ASN A 186 -4.17 12.09 -31.58
N GLY A 187 -5.19 12.56 -30.85
CA GLY A 187 -6.60 12.27 -31.12
C GLY A 187 -7.13 10.96 -30.51
N VAL A 188 -6.27 10.10 -29.97
CA VAL A 188 -6.69 8.84 -29.35
C VAL A 188 -7.46 9.12 -28.07
N LYS A 189 -8.65 8.53 -27.93
CA LYS A 189 -9.48 8.58 -26.71
C LYS A 189 -9.39 7.26 -25.97
N ILE A 190 -9.08 7.32 -24.69
CA ILE A 190 -9.00 6.16 -23.79
C ILE A 190 -10.30 6.07 -22.99
N ALA A 191 -11.07 5.01 -23.20
CA ALA A 191 -12.37 4.85 -22.57
C ALA A 191 -12.30 4.78 -21.03
N ASN A 192 -13.33 5.32 -20.38
CA ASN A 192 -13.53 5.20 -18.94
C ASN A 192 -14.54 4.07 -18.63
N PRO A 193 -14.12 2.92 -18.11
CA PRO A 193 -14.98 1.75 -17.90
C PRO A 193 -16.05 1.92 -16.80
N LYS A 194 -15.97 2.96 -15.97
CA LYS A 194 -16.95 3.30 -14.90
C LYS A 194 -17.30 2.09 -14.03
N TYR A 195 -16.29 1.42 -13.48
CA TYR A 195 -16.45 0.15 -12.75
C TYR A 195 -17.39 0.23 -11.56
N TYR A 196 -17.40 1.34 -10.80
CA TYR A 196 -18.34 1.52 -9.70
C TYR A 196 -19.79 1.52 -10.23
N LYS A 197 -20.07 2.26 -11.30
CA LYS A 197 -21.40 2.30 -11.93
C LYS A 197 -21.83 0.92 -12.39
N LYS A 198 -20.94 0.13 -13.00
CA LYS A 198 -21.18 -1.25 -13.46
C LYS A 198 -21.65 -2.17 -12.33
N TYR A 199 -21.09 -2.04 -11.12
CA TYR A 199 -21.42 -2.91 -9.98
C TYR A 199 -22.38 -2.27 -8.97
N GLN A 200 -22.89 -1.07 -9.22
CA GLN A 200 -23.69 -0.28 -8.28
C GLN A 200 -24.95 -1.02 -7.81
N GLN A 201 -25.68 -1.64 -8.73
CA GLN A 201 -26.91 -2.40 -8.41
C GLN A 201 -26.61 -3.60 -7.51
N GLN A 202 -25.60 -4.40 -7.86
CA GLN A 202 -25.19 -5.55 -7.04
C GLN A 202 -24.75 -5.11 -5.65
N LEU A 203 -24.04 -3.98 -5.56
CA LEU A 203 -23.61 -3.41 -4.29
C LEU A 203 -24.81 -2.98 -3.44
N ALA A 204 -25.79 -2.29 -4.02
CA ALA A 204 -27.01 -1.85 -3.34
C ALA A 204 -27.81 -3.03 -2.78
N ILE A 205 -27.98 -4.11 -3.57
CA ILE A 205 -28.65 -5.34 -3.13
C ILE A 205 -27.92 -5.97 -1.94
N ALA A 206 -26.59 -6.12 -2.05
CA ALA A 206 -25.80 -6.71 -0.99
C ALA A 206 -25.78 -5.86 0.30
N GLN A 207 -25.83 -4.53 0.18
CA GLN A 207 -25.91 -3.60 1.30
C GLN A 207 -27.27 -3.68 2.02
N ARG A 208 -28.39 -3.65 1.27
CA ARG A 208 -29.74 -3.80 1.83
C ARG A 208 -29.93 -5.14 2.55
N ALA A 209 -29.35 -6.22 1.99
CA ALA A 209 -29.38 -7.55 2.61
C ALA A 209 -28.33 -7.72 3.74
N ASN A 210 -27.64 -6.66 4.15
CA ASN A 210 -26.59 -6.66 5.19
C ASN A 210 -25.49 -7.74 4.98
N LYS A 211 -25.24 -8.16 3.73
CA LYS A 211 -24.24 -9.17 3.35
C LYS A 211 -22.83 -8.60 3.33
N LYS A 212 -22.26 -8.28 4.49
CA LYS A 212 -20.96 -7.58 4.67
C LYS A 212 -19.80 -8.22 3.90
N ARG A 213 -19.73 -9.57 3.84
CA ARG A 213 -18.68 -10.27 3.07
C ARG A 213 -18.82 -10.01 1.56
N GLN A 214 -20.03 -10.03 1.04
CA GLN A 214 -20.33 -9.78 -0.38
C GLN A 214 -20.04 -8.31 -0.74
N VAL A 215 -20.43 -7.35 0.10
CA VAL A 215 -20.10 -5.93 -0.05
C VAL A 215 -18.58 -5.74 -0.17
N LYS A 216 -17.78 -6.33 0.73
CA LYS A 216 -16.30 -6.28 0.65
C LYS A 216 -15.76 -6.91 -0.63
N ALA A 217 -16.37 -8.02 -1.09
CA ALA A 217 -15.96 -8.69 -2.33
C ALA A 217 -16.23 -7.82 -3.57
N ILE A 218 -17.39 -7.17 -3.65
CA ILE A 218 -17.75 -6.28 -4.75
C ILE A 218 -16.82 -5.05 -4.78
N HIS A 219 -16.57 -4.41 -3.64
CA HIS A 219 -15.60 -3.30 -3.57
C HIS A 219 -14.19 -3.73 -3.99
N ALA A 220 -13.75 -4.92 -3.59
CA ALA A 220 -12.46 -5.46 -4.02
C ALA A 220 -12.42 -5.69 -5.54
N ARG A 221 -13.50 -6.21 -6.14
CA ARG A 221 -13.61 -6.39 -7.59
C ARG A 221 -13.53 -5.05 -8.33
N ILE A 222 -14.31 -4.04 -7.91
CA ILE A 222 -14.26 -2.68 -8.48
C ILE A 222 -12.83 -2.11 -8.42
N LYS A 223 -12.19 -2.18 -7.24
CA LYS A 223 -10.82 -1.72 -7.05
C LYS A 223 -9.83 -2.43 -7.97
N ASN A 224 -9.88 -3.75 -8.02
CA ASN A 224 -8.93 -4.56 -8.78
C ASN A 224 -9.10 -4.34 -10.29
N SER A 225 -10.34 -4.33 -10.80
CA SER A 225 -10.62 -4.06 -12.23
C SER A 225 -10.14 -2.67 -12.64
N ARG A 226 -10.39 -1.65 -11.80
CA ARG A 226 -9.88 -0.30 -12.03
C ARG A 226 -8.36 -0.26 -12.05
N GLN A 227 -7.70 -0.87 -11.08
CA GLN A 227 -6.24 -0.91 -11.03
C GLN A 227 -5.63 -1.62 -12.24
N ASP A 228 -6.19 -2.77 -12.65
CA ASP A 228 -5.74 -3.51 -13.83
C ASP A 228 -5.85 -2.64 -15.09
N HIS A 229 -6.99 -1.98 -15.30
CA HIS A 229 -7.18 -1.06 -16.42
C HIS A 229 -6.16 0.08 -16.40
N LEU A 230 -5.99 0.76 -15.27
CA LEU A 230 -5.03 1.86 -15.15
C LEU A 230 -3.58 1.39 -15.34
N HIS A 231 -3.26 0.18 -14.89
CA HIS A 231 -1.94 -0.42 -15.14
C HIS A 231 -1.71 -0.70 -16.62
N LYS A 232 -2.70 -1.22 -17.36
CA LYS A 232 -2.62 -1.47 -18.81
C LYS A 232 -2.44 -0.16 -19.58
N VAL A 233 -3.29 0.83 -19.29
CA VAL A 233 -3.22 2.15 -19.92
C VAL A 233 -1.86 2.82 -19.67
N SER A 234 -1.43 2.90 -18.41
CA SER A 234 -0.17 3.55 -18.08
C SER A 234 1.05 2.80 -18.63
N SER A 235 1.01 1.45 -18.73
CA SER A 235 2.09 0.68 -19.34
C SER A 235 2.16 0.90 -20.85
N ALA A 236 1.01 0.95 -21.55
CA ALA A 236 0.97 1.23 -22.97
C ALA A 236 1.51 2.62 -23.28
N LEU A 237 1.09 3.64 -22.55
CA LEU A 237 1.58 5.01 -22.73
C LEU A 237 3.10 5.11 -22.54
N VAL A 238 3.63 4.56 -21.46
CA VAL A 238 5.07 4.61 -21.13
C VAL A 238 5.91 3.79 -22.11
N LYS A 239 5.38 2.71 -22.68
CA LYS A 239 6.07 1.90 -23.67
C LYS A 239 6.37 2.68 -24.96
N HIS A 240 5.45 3.57 -25.36
CA HIS A 240 5.55 4.29 -26.65
C HIS A 240 6.11 5.70 -26.51
N HIS A 241 5.97 6.34 -25.34
CA HIS A 241 6.29 7.76 -25.15
C HIS A 241 7.35 7.95 -24.07
N ALA A 242 8.42 8.70 -24.41
CA ALA A 242 9.50 9.10 -23.49
C ALA A 242 9.06 10.25 -22.58
N ALA A 243 8.23 11.16 -23.10
CA ALA A 243 7.69 12.30 -22.34
C ALA A 243 6.16 12.30 -22.39
N ILE A 244 5.52 12.38 -21.21
CA ILE A 244 4.07 12.35 -21.09
C ILE A 244 3.62 13.61 -20.32
N PHE A 245 2.93 14.53 -21.00
CA PHE A 245 2.40 15.76 -20.40
C PHE A 245 0.96 15.51 -19.95
N VAL A 246 0.68 15.66 -18.65
CA VAL A 246 -0.66 15.40 -18.09
C VAL A 246 -1.28 16.70 -17.61
N GLY A 247 -2.47 17.01 -18.11
CA GLY A 247 -3.23 18.19 -17.72
C GLY A 247 -3.33 18.38 -16.21
N ASN A 248 -3.28 19.61 -15.74
CA ASN A 248 -3.26 19.95 -14.30
C ASN A 248 -4.64 19.85 -13.67
N LEU A 249 -5.22 18.65 -13.67
CA LEU A 249 -6.50 18.38 -13.05
C LEU A 249 -6.31 18.00 -11.57
N SER A 250 -6.87 18.82 -10.66
CA SER A 250 -6.82 18.55 -9.23
C SER A 250 -7.96 17.62 -8.80
N ALA A 251 -7.66 16.32 -8.72
CA ALA A 251 -8.61 15.34 -8.18
C ALA A 251 -9.07 15.71 -6.75
N LYS A 252 -8.20 16.33 -5.94
CA LYS A 252 -8.52 16.77 -4.56
C LYS A 252 -9.61 17.86 -4.53
N LYS A 253 -9.62 18.76 -5.49
CA LYS A 253 -10.69 19.78 -5.63
C LYS A 253 -11.99 19.14 -6.12
N LEU A 254 -11.93 18.26 -7.11
CA LEU A 254 -13.09 17.62 -7.73
C LEU A 254 -13.83 16.65 -6.80
N VAL A 255 -13.16 15.95 -5.88
CA VAL A 255 -13.85 15.09 -4.91
C VAL A 255 -14.66 15.85 -3.86
N LYS A 256 -14.56 17.17 -3.80
CA LYS A 256 -15.41 18.02 -2.96
C LYS A 256 -16.72 18.44 -3.66
N THR A 257 -16.89 18.08 -4.92
CA THR A 257 -18.06 18.43 -5.74
C THR A 257 -19.05 17.28 -5.87
N LYS A 258 -20.21 17.52 -6.50
CA LYS A 258 -21.21 16.48 -6.85
C LYS A 258 -20.64 15.35 -7.73
N MET A 259 -19.48 15.58 -8.37
CA MET A 259 -18.79 14.59 -9.21
C MET A 259 -17.88 13.63 -8.42
N ALA A 260 -17.80 13.72 -7.09
CA ALA A 260 -16.87 12.96 -6.24
C ALA A 260 -16.87 11.45 -6.56
N LYS A 261 -18.04 10.82 -6.69
CA LYS A 261 -18.14 9.37 -7.01
C LYS A 261 -17.49 9.05 -8.35
N SER A 262 -17.76 9.84 -9.39
CA SER A 262 -17.19 9.63 -10.74
C SER A 262 -15.70 9.85 -10.77
N VAL A 263 -15.19 10.87 -10.09
CA VAL A 263 -13.75 11.16 -9.97
C VAL A 263 -13.02 10.03 -9.26
N LEU A 264 -13.58 9.52 -8.15
CA LEU A 264 -13.01 8.40 -7.41
C LEU A 264 -13.07 7.09 -8.22
N ASP A 265 -14.13 6.90 -9.02
CA ASP A 265 -14.25 5.71 -9.89
C ASP A 265 -13.27 5.76 -11.07
N THR A 266 -13.03 6.92 -11.64
CA THR A 266 -12.05 7.09 -12.72
C THR A 266 -10.62 6.87 -12.24
N GLY A 267 -10.26 7.33 -11.04
CA GLY A 267 -8.96 7.08 -10.43
C GLY A 267 -7.81 7.93 -10.98
N PHE A 268 -8.04 9.20 -11.34
CA PHE A 268 -7.04 10.12 -11.90
C PHE A 268 -5.73 10.18 -11.10
N ALA A 269 -5.82 10.30 -9.77
CA ALA A 269 -4.62 10.36 -8.92
C ALA A 269 -3.78 9.08 -9.02
N ALA A 270 -4.44 7.91 -9.10
CA ALA A 270 -3.76 6.65 -9.28
C ALA A 270 -3.09 6.56 -10.66
N LEU A 271 -3.76 7.02 -11.72
CA LEU A 271 -3.17 7.07 -13.07
C LEU A 271 -1.93 7.97 -13.11
N LYS A 272 -2.03 9.20 -12.59
CA LYS A 272 -0.88 10.13 -12.51
C LYS A 272 0.30 9.51 -11.74
N THR A 273 0.02 8.85 -10.61
CA THR A 273 1.05 8.16 -9.84
C THR A 273 1.69 7.01 -10.63
N MET A 274 0.87 6.21 -11.34
CA MET A 274 1.36 5.10 -12.17
C MET A 274 2.21 5.59 -13.34
N LEU A 275 1.81 6.65 -14.02
CA LEU A 275 2.59 7.27 -15.09
C LEU A 275 3.94 7.74 -14.55
N ARG A 276 3.95 8.50 -13.45
CA ARG A 276 5.18 9.04 -12.87
C ARG A 276 6.21 7.95 -12.57
N TYR A 277 5.87 6.96 -11.72
CA TYR A 277 6.88 5.96 -11.36
C TYR A 277 7.24 5.02 -12.51
N LYS A 278 6.33 4.77 -13.45
CA LYS A 278 6.64 3.93 -14.63
C LYS A 278 7.55 4.67 -15.62
N CYS A 279 7.30 5.96 -15.88
CA CYS A 279 8.20 6.77 -16.68
C CYS A 279 9.58 6.87 -16.05
N GLU A 280 9.67 7.19 -14.75
CA GLU A 280 10.94 7.20 -14.03
C GLU A 280 11.68 5.85 -14.14
N ASN A 281 10.97 4.71 -14.03
CA ASN A 281 11.56 3.38 -14.17
C ASN A 281 11.95 3.04 -15.60
N ALA A 282 11.33 3.67 -16.59
CA ALA A 282 11.62 3.49 -18.02
C ALA A 282 12.60 4.53 -18.58
N GLY A 283 13.15 5.41 -17.73
CA GLY A 283 14.06 6.48 -18.16
C GLY A 283 13.37 7.68 -18.81
N GLY A 284 12.04 7.75 -18.79
CA GLY A 284 11.23 8.85 -19.31
C GLY A 284 10.83 9.89 -18.26
N MET A 285 10.00 10.87 -18.67
CA MET A 285 9.50 11.96 -17.83
C MET A 285 7.97 12.13 -17.90
N VAL A 286 7.37 12.67 -16.83
CA VAL A 286 5.96 13.04 -16.74
C VAL A 286 5.83 14.41 -16.11
#